data_0ae761f75403037523d06968258c9b15
#
_entry.id   0ae761f75403037523d06968258c9b15
#
_cell.length_a   1.000
_cell.length_b   1.000
_cell.length_c   1.000
_cell.angle_alpha   90.00
_cell.angle_beta   90.00
_cell.angle_gamma   90.00
#
_symmetry.space_group_name_H-M   'P 1'
#
loop_
_entity.id
_entity.type
_entity.pdbx_description
1 polymer ?
#
loop_
_entity_poly.entity_id
_entity_poly.type
_entity_poly.pdbx_seq_one_letter_code
_entity_poly.pdbx_strand_id
1 'polypeptide(L)'
;MLYVRKNKIADLWPMQAAWSSECKKDDIRKFEEIGTHPCPNKIAIGDALTFHQGIGSKNKEERLIYLRDRWAKRLLKNDRIKLHTSLKPGKSCAIATVEIEGIDTSAVAKELWDKYRIFVVAINHAEFTGCRITPHVYTTIEEIDRFADAMEAILKHGV
;
A
#
# COMPACT_ATOMS: atom_id res chain seq x y z
N MET A 1 -13.48 -2.26 8.48
CA MET A 1 -13.68 -3.21 9.61
C MET A 1 -13.13 -2.56 10.87
N LEU A 2 -13.89 -2.57 11.99
CA LEU A 2 -13.46 -2.05 13.29
C LEU A 2 -13.06 -3.20 14.20
N TYR A 3 -11.87 -3.12 14.79
CA TYR A 3 -11.44 -4.03 15.86
C TYR A 3 -11.33 -3.27 17.18
N VAL A 4 -11.94 -3.81 18.22
CA VAL A 4 -11.86 -3.26 19.60
C VAL A 4 -11.51 -4.38 20.56
N ARG A 5 -10.55 -4.16 21.44
CA ARG A 5 -10.26 -5.11 22.52
C ARG A 5 -11.48 -5.28 23.40
N LYS A 6 -11.83 -6.53 23.77
CA LYS A 6 -13.03 -6.87 24.53
C LYS A 6 -13.22 -6.01 25.78
N ASN A 7 -12.15 -5.78 26.55
CA ASN A 7 -12.18 -4.97 27.77
C ASN A 7 -12.35 -3.45 27.53
N LYS A 8 -12.39 -3.00 26.27
CA LYS A 8 -12.58 -1.59 25.90
C LYS A 8 -13.94 -1.33 25.26
N ILE A 9 -14.68 -2.37 24.89
CA ILE A 9 -15.98 -2.22 24.22
C ILE A 9 -16.96 -1.43 25.10
N ALA A 10 -17.00 -1.72 26.40
CA ALA A 10 -17.92 -1.08 27.33
C ALA A 10 -17.70 0.44 27.49
N ASP A 11 -16.45 0.90 27.30
CA ASP A 11 -16.06 2.30 27.50
C ASP A 11 -16.31 3.17 26.25
N LEU A 12 -16.51 2.54 25.08
CA LEU A 12 -16.70 3.25 23.83
C LEU A 12 -18.17 3.46 23.51
N TRP A 13 -18.48 4.63 22.94
CA TRP A 13 -19.80 4.98 22.45
C TRP A 13 -19.91 4.75 20.96
N PRO A 14 -21.09 4.27 20.44
CA PRO A 14 -21.36 4.28 19.01
C PRO A 14 -21.33 5.73 18.49
N MET A 15 -20.79 5.92 17.28
CA MET A 15 -20.73 7.26 16.66
C MET A 15 -22.09 7.73 16.11
N GLN A 16 -23.05 6.82 15.97
CA GLN A 16 -24.40 7.13 15.54
C GLN A 16 -25.39 6.71 16.61
N ALA A 17 -26.41 7.54 16.81
CA ALA A 17 -27.56 7.18 17.63
C ALA A 17 -28.40 6.17 16.83
N ALA A 18 -28.23 4.90 17.13
CA ALA A 18 -28.96 3.82 16.51
C ALA A 18 -29.67 2.97 17.58
N TRP A 19 -30.57 2.11 17.12
CA TRP A 19 -31.33 1.21 17.99
C TRP A 19 -30.43 0.09 18.51
N SER A 20 -29.58 0.40 19.47
CA SER A 20 -28.70 -0.58 20.13
C SER A 20 -29.23 -1.02 21.51
N SER A 21 -30.50 -0.76 21.80
CA SER A 21 -31.12 -1.02 23.14
C SER A 21 -31.11 -2.50 23.53
N GLU A 22 -31.03 -3.43 22.55
CA GLU A 22 -30.96 -4.85 22.79
C GLU A 22 -29.52 -5.35 22.99
N CYS A 23 -28.51 -4.56 22.66
CA CYS A 23 -27.12 -4.94 22.82
C CYS A 23 -26.63 -4.60 24.25
N LYS A 24 -25.95 -5.57 24.89
CA LYS A 24 -25.28 -5.30 26.15
C LYS A 24 -24.17 -4.27 25.94
N LYS A 25 -23.84 -3.53 27.01
CA LYS A 25 -22.85 -2.45 26.97
C LYS A 25 -21.49 -2.92 26.46
N ASP A 26 -21.10 -4.17 26.71
CA ASP A 26 -19.85 -4.83 26.30
C ASP A 26 -19.97 -5.63 24.99
N ASP A 27 -21.10 -5.54 24.29
CA ASP A 27 -21.32 -6.21 23.02
C ASP A 27 -20.82 -5.34 21.87
N ILE A 28 -19.91 -5.91 21.03
CA ILE A 28 -19.35 -5.21 19.85
C ILE A 28 -20.44 -4.85 18.83
N ARG A 29 -21.54 -5.60 18.77
CA ARG A 29 -22.64 -5.37 17.82
C ARG A 29 -23.31 -4.01 17.99
N LYS A 30 -23.17 -3.36 19.16
CA LYS A 30 -23.67 -1.98 19.36
C LYS A 30 -23.09 -0.97 18.35
N PHE A 31 -21.93 -1.28 17.71
CA PHE A 31 -21.33 -0.45 16.67
C PHE A 31 -21.78 -0.81 15.26
N GLU A 32 -22.50 -1.91 15.11
CA GLU A 32 -22.94 -2.42 13.80
C GLU A 32 -24.33 -1.89 13.42
N GLU A 33 -25.09 -1.40 14.38
CA GLU A 33 -26.45 -0.93 14.16
C GLU A 33 -26.45 0.52 13.64
N ILE A 34 -26.38 0.63 12.32
CA ILE A 34 -26.39 1.91 11.61
C ILE A 34 -27.52 2.00 10.56
N GLY A 35 -28.51 1.10 10.64
CA GLY A 35 -29.61 0.97 9.69
C GLY A 35 -29.33 -0.08 8.60
N THR A 36 -29.94 0.08 7.43
CA THR A 36 -29.83 -0.88 6.32
C THR A 36 -28.40 -0.93 5.76
N HIS A 37 -27.84 -2.11 5.74
CA HIS A 37 -26.48 -2.37 5.22
C HIS A 37 -26.51 -2.97 3.81
N PRO A 38 -25.59 -2.59 2.93
CA PRO A 38 -25.40 -3.26 1.65
C PRO A 38 -24.80 -4.66 1.87
N CYS A 39 -25.62 -5.69 1.87
CA CYS A 39 -25.18 -7.10 2.02
C CYS A 39 -24.05 -7.49 1.09
N PRO A 40 -24.03 -7.09 -0.22
CA PRO A 40 -22.96 -7.47 -1.15
C PRO A 40 -21.58 -7.09 -0.65
N ASN A 41 -21.42 -5.90 -0.05
CA ASN A 41 -20.13 -5.44 0.47
C ASN A 41 -19.61 -6.32 1.63
N LYS A 42 -20.51 -6.84 2.46
CA LYS A 42 -20.14 -7.75 3.56
C LYS A 42 -19.75 -9.14 3.02
N ILE A 43 -20.49 -9.65 2.03
CA ILE A 43 -20.21 -10.94 1.40
C ILE A 43 -18.87 -10.90 0.67
N ALA A 44 -18.56 -9.81 -0.05
CA ALA A 44 -17.30 -9.63 -0.75
C ALA A 44 -16.06 -9.71 0.15
N ILE A 45 -16.19 -9.45 1.46
CA ILE A 45 -15.10 -9.66 2.42
C ILE A 45 -14.74 -11.14 2.51
N GLY A 46 -15.74 -12.04 2.48
CA GLY A 46 -15.52 -13.48 2.47
C GLY A 46 -14.76 -13.94 1.22
N ASP A 47 -15.16 -13.43 0.05
CA ASP A 47 -14.49 -13.72 -1.23
C ASP A 47 -13.04 -13.22 -1.23
N ALA A 48 -12.81 -12.01 -0.71
CA ALA A 48 -11.46 -11.46 -0.57
C ALA A 48 -10.59 -12.32 0.37
N LEU A 49 -11.14 -12.81 1.47
CA LEU A 49 -10.43 -13.72 2.39
C LEU A 49 -10.11 -15.06 1.70
N THR A 50 -11.06 -15.63 0.96
CA THR A 50 -10.85 -16.86 0.20
C THR A 50 -9.72 -16.70 -0.82
N PHE A 51 -9.71 -15.61 -1.57
CA PHE A 51 -8.61 -15.26 -2.48
C PHE A 51 -7.27 -15.18 -1.76
N HIS A 52 -7.22 -14.49 -0.62
CA HIS A 52 -6.02 -14.36 0.18
C HIS A 52 -5.51 -15.68 0.74
N GLN A 53 -6.42 -16.54 1.21
CA GLN A 53 -6.08 -17.86 1.74
C GLN A 53 -5.62 -18.81 0.63
N GLY A 54 -6.23 -18.73 -0.55
CA GLY A 54 -5.87 -19.55 -1.72
C GLY A 54 -4.42 -19.34 -2.19
N ILE A 55 -3.92 -18.12 -2.14
CA ILE A 55 -2.50 -17.82 -2.46
C ILE A 55 -1.59 -18.19 -1.28
N GLY A 56 -2.04 -17.96 -0.06
CA GLY A 56 -1.26 -18.06 1.17
C GLY A 56 -0.48 -16.78 1.49
N SER A 57 -0.46 -16.41 2.76
CA SER A 57 0.18 -15.15 3.21
C SER A 57 1.69 -15.14 2.96
N LYS A 58 2.36 -16.26 3.19
CA LYS A 58 3.82 -16.40 2.96
C LYS A 58 4.17 -16.23 1.47
N ASN A 59 3.46 -16.91 0.58
CA ASN A 59 3.69 -16.79 -0.87
C ASN A 59 3.50 -15.35 -1.36
N LYS A 60 2.47 -14.65 -0.83
CA LYS A 60 2.24 -13.25 -1.16
C LYS A 60 3.37 -12.35 -0.67
N GLU A 61 3.80 -12.52 0.57
CA GLU A 61 4.90 -11.74 1.14
C GLU A 61 6.19 -11.93 0.34
N GLU A 62 6.58 -13.17 0.07
CA GLU A 62 7.78 -13.50 -0.71
C GLU A 62 7.72 -12.90 -2.12
N ARG A 63 6.57 -13.03 -2.80
CA ARG A 63 6.35 -12.42 -4.12
C ARG A 63 6.49 -10.91 -4.09
N LEU A 64 5.87 -10.25 -3.13
CA LEU A 64 5.86 -8.80 -3.00
C LEU A 64 7.26 -8.26 -2.65
N ILE A 65 8.00 -8.93 -1.77
CA ILE A 65 9.38 -8.60 -1.45
C ILE A 65 10.27 -8.78 -2.69
N TYR A 66 10.09 -9.86 -3.44
CA TYR A 66 10.83 -10.11 -4.68
C TYR A 66 10.61 -8.98 -5.70
N LEU A 67 9.36 -8.56 -5.94
CA LEU A 67 9.04 -7.48 -6.88
C LEU A 67 9.66 -6.16 -6.44
N ARG A 68 9.59 -5.81 -5.16
CA ARG A 68 10.24 -4.62 -4.60
C ARG A 68 11.76 -4.67 -4.78
N ASP A 69 12.37 -5.76 -4.35
CA ASP A 69 13.82 -5.88 -4.35
C ASP A 69 14.41 -5.85 -5.76
N ARG A 70 13.66 -6.35 -6.77
CA ARG A 70 14.08 -6.37 -8.15
C ARG A 70 14.39 -4.97 -8.67
N TRP A 71 13.47 -4.04 -8.55
CA TRP A 71 13.70 -2.66 -8.99
C TRP A 71 14.59 -1.88 -8.03
N ALA A 72 14.40 -2.05 -6.70
CA ALA A 72 15.12 -1.26 -5.72
C ALA A 72 16.63 -1.55 -5.75
N LYS A 73 17.05 -2.83 -5.76
CA LYS A 73 18.45 -3.20 -5.85
C LYS A 73 19.10 -2.81 -7.18
N ARG A 74 18.31 -2.74 -8.26
CA ARG A 74 18.78 -2.28 -9.56
C ARG A 74 19.07 -0.78 -9.51
N LEU A 75 18.13 0.02 -9.04
CA LEU A 75 18.25 1.48 -8.99
C LEU A 75 19.29 1.95 -7.97
N LEU A 76 19.43 1.27 -6.84
CA LEU A 76 20.44 1.58 -5.80
C LEU A 76 21.90 1.45 -6.27
N LYS A 77 22.16 0.98 -7.50
CA LYS A 77 23.49 1.03 -8.10
C LYS A 77 23.90 2.44 -8.52
N ASN A 78 22.98 3.38 -8.56
CA ASN A 78 23.24 4.78 -8.88
C ASN A 78 23.22 5.60 -7.59
N ASP A 79 24.27 6.37 -7.35
CA ASP A 79 24.48 7.14 -6.11
C ASP A 79 23.46 8.26 -5.92
N ARG A 80 22.76 8.69 -6.97
CA ARG A 80 21.66 9.66 -6.91
C ARG A 80 20.34 9.06 -6.44
N ILE A 81 20.26 7.76 -6.27
CA ILE A 81 19.05 7.08 -5.81
C ILE A 81 19.09 6.95 -4.28
N LYS A 82 18.08 7.50 -3.65
CA LYS A 82 17.84 7.35 -2.22
C LYS A 82 16.57 6.56 -1.97
N LEU A 83 16.70 5.46 -1.24
CA LEU A 83 15.57 4.62 -0.85
C LEU A 83 15.18 4.94 0.60
N HIS A 84 13.97 5.44 0.81
CA HIS A 84 13.43 5.77 2.14
C HIS A 84 12.81 4.57 2.86
N THR A 85 12.93 3.39 2.28
CA THR A 85 12.35 2.15 2.80
C THR A 85 13.45 1.14 3.10
N SER A 86 13.43 0.57 4.30
CA SER A 86 14.39 -0.47 4.69
C SER A 86 14.16 -1.76 3.90
N LEU A 87 15.22 -2.32 3.32
CA LEU A 87 15.19 -3.64 2.69
C LEU A 87 15.51 -4.79 3.66
N LYS A 88 15.74 -4.48 4.95
CA LYS A 88 16.02 -5.52 5.96
C LYS A 88 14.79 -6.42 6.16
N PRO A 89 14.99 -7.74 6.30
CA PRO A 89 13.89 -8.69 6.54
C PRO A 89 12.99 -8.24 7.70
N GLY A 90 11.67 -8.38 7.51
CA GLY A 90 10.67 -8.05 8.53
C GLY A 90 10.45 -6.55 8.80
N LYS A 91 11.13 -5.64 8.08
CA LYS A 91 10.98 -4.18 8.29
C LYS A 91 10.05 -3.52 7.27
N SER A 92 9.86 -4.14 6.13
CA SER A 92 8.96 -3.65 5.07
C SER A 92 8.53 -4.81 4.16
N CYS A 93 7.47 -4.61 3.39
CA CYS A 93 6.99 -5.55 2.40
C CYS A 93 7.14 -4.94 0.97
N ALA A 94 6.03 -4.83 0.22
CA ALA A 94 6.05 -4.39 -1.18
C ALA A 94 6.22 -2.88 -1.35
N ILE A 95 5.61 -2.10 -0.46
CA ILE A 95 5.57 -0.64 -0.60
C ILE A 95 6.96 -0.08 -0.27
N ALA A 96 7.49 0.71 -1.20
CA ALA A 96 8.75 1.40 -1.01
C ALA A 96 8.72 2.80 -1.64
N THR A 97 9.49 3.72 -1.07
CA THR A 97 9.60 5.10 -1.57
C THR A 97 11.03 5.34 -2.04
N VAL A 98 11.16 5.81 -3.28
CA VAL A 98 12.43 6.10 -3.94
C VAL A 98 12.48 7.56 -4.38
N GLU A 99 13.60 8.21 -4.12
CA GLU A 99 13.91 9.59 -4.52
C GLU A 99 15.07 9.59 -5.52
N ILE A 100 15.02 10.50 -6.49
CA ILE A 100 16.18 10.86 -7.32
C ILE A 100 16.71 12.18 -6.83
N GLU A 101 17.89 12.21 -6.26
CA GLU A 101 18.50 13.46 -5.77
C GLU A 101 18.66 14.49 -6.90
N GLY A 102 18.19 15.70 -6.59
CA GLY A 102 18.28 16.85 -7.51
C GLY A 102 17.20 16.91 -8.58
N ILE A 103 16.16 16.05 -8.51
CA ILE A 103 14.99 16.13 -9.39
C ILE A 103 13.72 16.22 -8.56
N ASP A 104 12.81 17.12 -8.91
CA ASP A 104 11.52 17.25 -8.24
C ASP A 104 10.69 15.96 -8.36
N THR A 105 10.24 15.46 -7.24
CA THR A 105 9.48 14.21 -7.17
C THR A 105 8.17 14.26 -7.97
N SER A 106 7.50 15.41 -7.99
CA SER A 106 6.25 15.57 -8.75
C SER A 106 6.51 15.57 -10.26
N ALA A 107 7.65 16.13 -10.69
CA ALA A 107 8.08 16.09 -12.09
C ALA A 107 8.43 14.65 -12.52
N VAL A 108 9.13 13.88 -11.66
CA VAL A 108 9.39 12.44 -11.90
C VAL A 108 8.09 11.66 -12.06
N ALA A 109 7.13 11.84 -11.15
CA ALA A 109 5.84 11.14 -11.22
C ALA A 109 5.05 11.52 -12.50
N LYS A 110 5.11 12.79 -12.89
CA LYS A 110 4.48 13.29 -14.10
C LYS A 110 5.12 12.67 -15.35
N GLU A 111 6.44 12.65 -15.45
CA GLU A 111 7.19 12.03 -16.58
C GLU A 111 6.90 10.54 -16.70
N LEU A 112 6.88 9.81 -15.56
CA LEU A 112 6.51 8.40 -15.52
C LEU A 112 5.09 8.18 -16.09
N TRP A 113 4.15 9.04 -15.77
CA TRP A 113 2.79 8.94 -16.30
C TRP A 113 2.70 9.32 -17.77
N ASP A 114 3.19 10.48 -18.14
CA ASP A 114 2.99 11.05 -19.46
C ASP A 114 3.69 10.24 -20.57
N LYS A 115 4.94 9.85 -20.31
CA LYS A 115 5.78 9.17 -21.30
C LYS A 115 5.73 7.66 -21.22
N TYR A 116 5.74 7.12 -20.01
CA TYR A 116 5.85 5.68 -19.80
C TYR A 116 4.53 5.00 -19.40
N ARG A 117 3.46 5.79 -19.12
CA ARG A 117 2.17 5.29 -18.63
C ARG A 117 2.31 4.46 -17.35
N ILE A 118 3.17 4.89 -16.46
CA ILE A 118 3.40 4.28 -15.14
C ILE A 118 2.87 5.23 -14.08
N PHE A 119 1.86 4.79 -13.35
CA PHE A 119 1.28 5.56 -12.25
C PHE A 119 2.03 5.28 -10.95
N VAL A 120 2.55 6.33 -10.34
CA VAL A 120 3.16 6.33 -9.00
C VAL A 120 2.61 7.51 -8.20
N VAL A 121 2.75 7.47 -6.89
CA VAL A 121 2.33 8.56 -6.02
C VAL A 121 3.56 9.36 -5.58
N ALA A 122 3.61 10.64 -5.96
CA ALA A 122 4.60 11.56 -5.44
C ALA A 122 4.31 11.87 -3.95
N ILE A 123 5.29 11.67 -3.10
CA ILE A 123 5.26 12.01 -1.68
C ILE A 123 6.12 13.26 -1.49
N ASN A 124 5.51 14.34 -1.02
CA ASN A 124 6.20 15.58 -0.64
C ASN A 124 5.89 15.81 0.85
N HIS A 125 6.72 15.25 1.72
CA HIS A 125 6.59 15.37 3.16
C HIS A 125 7.76 16.18 3.73
N ALA A 126 7.57 16.81 4.90
CA ALA A 126 8.61 17.63 5.53
C ALA A 126 9.90 16.85 5.85
N GLU A 127 9.79 15.53 6.11
CA GLU A 127 10.94 14.69 6.47
C GLU A 127 11.60 14.02 5.26
N PHE A 128 10.85 13.77 4.15
CA PHE A 128 11.36 13.14 2.95
C PHE A 128 10.47 13.41 1.73
N THR A 129 11.06 13.30 0.55
CA THR A 129 10.35 13.32 -0.73
C THR A 129 10.63 12.01 -1.49
N GLY A 130 9.80 11.66 -2.45
CA GLY A 130 10.04 10.48 -3.27
C GLY A 130 8.78 9.88 -3.88
N CYS A 131 8.95 9.06 -4.89
CA CYS A 131 7.87 8.31 -5.53
C CYS A 131 7.59 7.03 -4.73
N ARG A 132 6.33 6.86 -4.32
CA ARG A 132 5.87 5.62 -3.66
C ARG A 132 5.49 4.58 -4.71
N ILE A 133 6.16 3.44 -4.66
CA ILE A 133 5.97 2.30 -5.54
C ILE A 133 5.20 1.22 -4.81
N THR A 134 4.10 0.76 -5.39
CA THR A 134 3.13 -0.14 -4.73
C THR A 134 2.75 -1.32 -5.63
N PRO A 135 3.65 -2.26 -5.91
CA PRO A 135 3.33 -3.44 -6.68
C PRO A 135 2.34 -4.34 -5.93
N HIS A 136 1.52 -5.07 -6.67
CA HIS A 136 0.66 -6.12 -6.14
C HIS A 136 1.13 -7.50 -6.58
N VAL A 137 0.57 -8.57 -6.01
CA VAL A 137 0.97 -9.97 -6.34
C VAL A 137 0.81 -10.31 -7.83
N TYR A 138 -0.12 -9.67 -8.53
CA TYR A 138 -0.36 -9.81 -9.96
C TYR A 138 0.49 -8.88 -10.84
N THR A 139 1.25 -7.96 -10.26
CA THR A 139 2.20 -7.14 -11.04
C THR A 139 3.24 -8.05 -11.69
N THR A 140 3.44 -7.90 -13.00
CA THR A 140 4.37 -8.74 -13.75
C THR A 140 5.82 -8.29 -13.57
N ILE A 141 6.75 -9.18 -13.92
CA ILE A 141 8.18 -8.86 -13.88
C ILE A 141 8.51 -7.79 -14.92
N GLU A 142 7.88 -7.88 -16.09
CA GLU A 142 8.04 -6.95 -17.21
C GLU A 142 7.59 -5.52 -16.82
N GLU A 143 6.49 -5.40 -16.04
CA GLU A 143 6.03 -4.10 -15.54
C GLU A 143 7.05 -3.50 -14.55
N ILE A 144 7.64 -4.32 -13.68
CA ILE A 144 8.69 -3.88 -12.74
C ILE A 144 9.97 -3.49 -13.48
N ASP A 145 10.39 -4.25 -14.48
CA ASP A 145 11.57 -3.94 -15.28
C ASP A 145 11.36 -2.66 -16.09
N ARG A 146 10.19 -2.48 -16.70
CA ARG A 146 9.81 -1.26 -17.41
C ARG A 146 9.82 -0.03 -16.49
N PHE A 147 9.38 -0.16 -15.23
CA PHE A 147 9.51 0.90 -14.25
C PHE A 147 10.98 1.24 -13.98
N ALA A 148 11.83 0.23 -13.77
CA ALA A 148 13.25 0.44 -13.52
C ALA A 148 13.95 1.08 -14.75
N ASP A 149 13.62 0.65 -15.97
CA ASP A 149 14.13 1.24 -17.23
C ASP A 149 13.74 2.73 -17.33
N ALA A 150 12.47 3.07 -17.01
CA ALA A 150 12.00 4.44 -17.05
C ALA A 150 12.72 5.32 -16.03
N MET A 151 12.95 4.83 -14.81
CA MET A 151 13.71 5.55 -13.78
C MET A 151 15.17 5.76 -14.19
N GLU A 152 15.82 4.77 -14.80
CA GLU A 152 17.18 4.90 -15.33
C GLU A 152 17.25 5.90 -16.48
N ALA A 153 16.23 5.95 -17.34
CA ALA A 153 16.14 6.94 -18.40
C ALA A 153 16.01 8.38 -17.83
N ILE A 154 15.18 8.56 -16.80
CA ILE A 154 15.04 9.84 -16.10
C ILE A 154 16.34 10.25 -15.41
N LEU A 155 17.06 9.30 -14.79
CA LEU A 155 18.38 9.55 -14.20
C LEU A 155 19.40 10.06 -15.22
N LYS A 156 19.33 9.55 -16.45
CA LYS A 156 20.27 9.88 -17.52
C LYS A 156 19.93 11.16 -18.25
N HIS A 157 18.65 11.42 -18.51
CA HIS A 157 18.20 12.48 -19.42
C HIS A 157 17.46 13.62 -18.69
N GLY A 158 17.11 13.44 -17.41
CA GLY A 158 16.24 14.36 -16.67
C GLY A 158 14.75 14.11 -16.96
N VAL A 159 13.90 15.00 -16.50
CA VAL A 159 12.44 15.04 -16.69
C VAL A 159 12.06 16.09 -17.73
#